data_fbdd81ee1d1af4c3e138f703e9c637be
#
_entry.id   fbdd81ee1d1af4c3e138f703e9c637be
#
_cell.length_a   1.000
_cell.length_b   1.000
_cell.length_c   1.000
_cell.angle_alpha   90.00
_cell.angle_beta   90.00
_cell.angle_gamma   90.00
#
_symmetry.space_group_name_H-M   'P 1'
#
loop_
_entity.id
_entity.type
_entity.pdbx_description
1 polymer ?
#
loop_
_entity_poly.entity_id
_entity_poly.type
_entity_poly.pdbx_seq_one_letter_code
_entity_poly.pdbx_strand_id
1 'polypeptide(L)'
;MICVVEDDPNIREIEVYAMKDCHMETKEASCAKEFWKLCENEVPELVLLDIMLPDEDGISIVKKMREDARLSDVPVILVTAKGTEIDKVRGLDAGADDYIAKPFGILEMISRVKAVLRRSKTQEAPVEELSAGNIRMNVEKHRVYVDDELIELTYKEFELLRVFLSNAGNVMPRNLLMDRVWGTTFEGESRTLDMHIKTLRKKLGEAGERIHTVRNVGYRLE
;
A
#
# COMPACT_ATOMS: atom_id res chain seq x y z
N MET A 1 7.08 9.57 -12.64
CA MET A 1 6.54 10.94 -12.89
C MET A 1 5.06 10.97 -12.56
N ILE A 2 4.59 12.00 -11.81
CA ILE A 2 3.16 12.24 -11.54
C ILE A 2 2.61 13.13 -12.66
N CYS A 3 1.45 12.81 -13.22
CA CYS A 3 0.76 13.67 -14.19
C CYS A 3 -0.44 14.35 -13.50
N VAL A 4 -0.46 15.68 -13.53
CA VAL A 4 -1.58 16.50 -13.02
C VAL A 4 -2.37 17.00 -14.22
N VAL A 5 -3.67 16.68 -14.29
CA VAL A 5 -4.58 17.06 -15.37
C VAL A 5 -5.73 17.88 -14.81
N GLU A 6 -5.65 19.17 -14.93
CA GLU A 6 -6.53 20.16 -14.29
C GLU A 6 -6.65 21.39 -15.19
N ASP A 7 -7.84 21.86 -15.52
CA ASP A 7 -8.06 23.01 -16.41
C ASP A 7 -7.89 24.35 -15.68
N ASP A 8 -8.28 24.44 -14.40
CA ASP A 8 -8.06 25.65 -13.60
C ASP A 8 -6.57 25.86 -13.30
N PRO A 9 -5.94 26.94 -13.80
CA PRO A 9 -4.52 27.17 -13.63
C PRO A 9 -4.09 27.33 -12.17
N ASN A 10 -4.96 27.88 -11.31
CA ASN A 10 -4.61 28.10 -9.91
C ASN A 10 -4.62 26.78 -9.12
N ILE A 11 -5.61 25.92 -9.38
CA ILE A 11 -5.69 24.59 -8.74
C ILE A 11 -4.52 23.75 -9.24
N ARG A 12 -4.27 23.73 -10.55
CA ARG A 12 -3.16 22.99 -11.15
C ARG A 12 -1.81 23.41 -10.56
N GLU A 13 -1.57 24.72 -10.40
CA GLU A 13 -0.34 25.23 -9.78
C GLU A 13 -0.17 24.72 -8.35
N ILE A 14 -1.24 24.71 -7.54
CA ILE A 14 -1.22 24.21 -6.16
C ILE A 14 -0.90 22.72 -6.14
N GLU A 15 -1.55 21.92 -6.99
CA GLU A 15 -1.34 20.47 -7.07
C GLU A 15 0.10 20.15 -7.50
N VAL A 16 0.58 20.79 -8.54
CA VAL A 16 1.95 20.62 -9.05
C VAL A 16 2.98 21.05 -8.00
N TYR A 17 2.77 22.19 -7.34
CA TYR A 17 3.65 22.64 -6.27
C TYR A 17 3.73 21.63 -5.14
N ALA A 18 2.58 21.12 -4.68
CA ALA A 18 2.51 20.14 -3.59
C ALA A 18 3.23 18.82 -3.94
N MET A 19 3.15 18.36 -5.17
CA MET A 19 3.85 17.17 -5.64
C MET A 19 5.36 17.41 -5.70
N LYS A 20 5.80 18.55 -6.26
CA LYS A 20 7.21 18.92 -6.34
C LYS A 20 7.85 19.11 -4.96
N ASP A 21 7.14 19.70 -4.01
CA ASP A 21 7.60 19.86 -2.62
C ASP A 21 7.83 18.49 -1.93
N CYS A 22 7.08 17.48 -2.35
CA CYS A 22 7.30 16.09 -1.95
C CYS A 22 8.41 15.36 -2.74
N HIS A 23 9.22 16.07 -3.55
CA HIS A 23 10.29 15.52 -4.39
C HIS A 23 9.78 14.52 -5.44
N MET A 24 8.52 14.68 -5.90
CA MET A 24 7.93 13.87 -6.95
C MET A 24 8.11 14.61 -8.30
N GLU A 25 8.70 13.91 -9.27
CA GLU A 25 8.74 14.44 -10.63
C GLU A 25 7.32 14.61 -11.15
N THR A 26 6.97 15.83 -11.63
CA THR A 26 5.60 16.19 -11.95
C THR A 26 5.53 16.87 -13.30
N LYS A 27 4.63 16.42 -14.17
CA LYS A 27 4.21 17.08 -15.40
C LYS A 27 2.74 17.48 -15.29
N GLU A 28 2.36 18.48 -16.05
CA GLU A 28 1.01 19.04 -16.02
C GLU A 28 0.38 19.06 -17.41
N ALA A 29 -0.94 18.97 -17.45
CA ALA A 29 -1.77 19.13 -18.62
C ALA A 29 -3.02 19.94 -18.24
N SER A 30 -3.45 20.84 -19.12
CA SER A 30 -4.65 21.65 -18.92
C SER A 30 -5.91 21.06 -19.55
N CYS A 31 -5.77 19.97 -20.29
CA CYS A 31 -6.86 19.29 -20.99
C CYS A 31 -6.47 17.85 -21.36
N ALA A 32 -7.45 17.06 -21.77
CA ALA A 32 -7.25 15.65 -22.16
C ALA A 32 -6.26 15.52 -23.34
N LYS A 33 -6.33 16.42 -24.33
CA LYS A 33 -5.41 16.40 -25.49
C LYS A 33 -3.95 16.53 -25.08
N GLU A 34 -3.63 17.39 -24.14
CA GLU A 34 -2.28 17.54 -23.60
C GLU A 34 -1.85 16.30 -22.80
N PHE A 35 -2.75 15.77 -22.00
CA PHE A 35 -2.53 14.53 -21.25
C PHE A 35 -2.16 13.36 -22.17
N TRP A 36 -2.95 13.12 -23.22
CA TRP A 36 -2.68 12.03 -24.17
C TRP A 36 -1.32 12.22 -24.87
N LYS A 37 -0.99 13.45 -25.24
CA LYS A 37 0.31 13.77 -25.84
C LYS A 37 1.49 13.51 -24.88
N LEU A 38 1.33 13.75 -23.60
CA LEU A 38 2.34 13.39 -22.60
C LEU A 38 2.49 11.86 -22.51
N CYS A 39 1.38 11.11 -22.51
CA CYS A 39 1.39 9.65 -22.44
C CYS A 39 1.99 8.96 -23.67
N GLU A 40 2.03 9.63 -24.85
CA GLU A 40 2.75 9.12 -26.02
C GLU A 40 4.25 8.98 -25.77
N ASN A 41 4.83 9.89 -24.99
CA ASN A 41 6.27 9.96 -24.75
C ASN A 41 6.69 9.24 -23.46
N GLU A 42 5.84 9.23 -22.45
CA GLU A 42 6.19 8.68 -21.12
C GLU A 42 4.93 8.21 -20.39
N VAL A 43 5.02 7.02 -19.79
CA VAL A 43 3.96 6.45 -18.96
C VAL A 43 4.05 7.04 -17.54
N PRO A 44 3.00 7.72 -17.04
CA PRO A 44 3.01 8.26 -15.68
C PRO A 44 2.97 7.14 -14.60
N GLU A 45 3.54 7.41 -13.44
CA GLU A 45 3.43 6.53 -12.26
C GLU A 45 2.09 6.71 -11.52
N LEU A 46 1.44 7.87 -11.71
CA LEU A 46 0.13 8.20 -11.17
C LEU A 46 -0.43 9.41 -11.91
N VAL A 47 -1.75 9.43 -12.08
CA VAL A 47 -2.49 10.56 -12.66
C VAL A 47 -3.40 11.17 -11.59
N LEU A 48 -3.25 12.48 -11.33
CA LEU A 48 -4.27 13.31 -10.69
C LEU A 48 -5.13 13.90 -11.80
N LEU A 49 -6.41 13.60 -11.83
CA LEU A 49 -7.29 13.89 -12.98
C LEU A 49 -8.57 14.57 -12.54
N ASP A 50 -8.82 15.80 -13.04
CA ASP A 50 -10.15 16.38 -12.92
C ASP A 50 -11.16 15.64 -13.82
N ILE A 51 -12.36 15.48 -13.31
CA ILE A 51 -13.49 14.95 -14.10
C ILE A 51 -13.97 15.99 -15.12
N MET A 52 -13.95 17.27 -14.77
CA MET A 52 -14.55 18.34 -15.56
C MET A 52 -13.53 19.05 -16.47
N LEU A 53 -12.92 18.35 -17.40
CA LEU A 53 -12.03 18.96 -18.38
C LEU A 53 -12.82 19.56 -19.57
N PRO A 54 -12.25 20.57 -20.27
CA PRO A 54 -12.96 21.30 -21.32
C PRO A 54 -13.22 20.49 -22.60
N ASP A 55 -12.44 19.48 -22.86
CA ASP A 55 -12.42 18.70 -24.10
C ASP A 55 -12.88 17.25 -23.95
N GLU A 56 -12.72 16.65 -22.77
CA GLU A 56 -13.14 15.27 -22.51
C GLU A 56 -13.44 15.06 -21.02
N ASP A 57 -14.48 14.29 -20.70
CA ASP A 57 -14.82 13.90 -19.32
C ASP A 57 -13.75 12.97 -18.73
N GLY A 58 -13.26 13.30 -17.54
CA GLY A 58 -12.22 12.52 -16.85
C GLY A 58 -12.58 11.05 -16.62
N ILE A 59 -13.86 10.72 -16.40
CA ILE A 59 -14.30 9.31 -16.28
C ILE A 59 -14.11 8.58 -17.62
N SER A 60 -14.33 9.25 -18.76
CA SER A 60 -14.08 8.69 -20.09
C SER A 60 -12.59 8.46 -20.33
N ILE A 61 -11.74 9.36 -19.81
CA ILE A 61 -10.28 9.21 -19.85
C ILE A 61 -9.85 7.98 -19.07
N VAL A 62 -10.36 7.78 -17.84
CA VAL A 62 -10.08 6.57 -17.03
C VAL A 62 -10.41 5.30 -17.80
N LYS A 63 -11.59 5.21 -18.41
CA LYS A 63 -11.99 4.04 -19.19
C LYS A 63 -11.03 3.75 -20.35
N LYS A 64 -10.67 4.78 -21.11
CA LYS A 64 -9.68 4.65 -22.21
C LYS A 64 -8.31 4.21 -21.69
N MET A 65 -7.87 4.73 -20.54
CA MET A 65 -6.62 4.29 -19.90
C MET A 65 -6.67 2.80 -19.56
N ARG A 66 -7.80 2.30 -19.04
CA ARG A 66 -7.96 0.87 -18.70
C ARG A 66 -8.00 -0.04 -19.93
N GLU A 67 -8.34 0.50 -21.11
CA GLU A 67 -8.30 -0.20 -22.40
C GLU A 67 -6.92 -0.15 -23.08
N ASP A 68 -6.06 0.79 -22.74
CA ASP A 68 -4.69 0.90 -23.27
C ASP A 68 -3.72 0.00 -22.46
N ALA A 69 -3.09 -0.97 -23.12
CA ALA A 69 -2.19 -1.94 -22.49
C ALA A 69 -0.98 -1.30 -21.76
N ARG A 70 -0.58 -0.04 -22.10
CA ARG A 70 0.51 0.67 -21.43
C ARG A 70 0.04 1.45 -20.23
N LEU A 71 -1.24 1.82 -20.18
CA LEU A 71 -1.82 2.71 -19.17
C LEU A 71 -2.81 1.99 -18.25
N SER A 72 -3.16 0.72 -18.54
CA SER A 72 -4.16 -0.06 -17.79
C SER A 72 -3.85 -0.15 -16.30
N ASP A 73 -2.58 -0.24 -15.93
CA ASP A 73 -2.12 -0.41 -14.55
C ASP A 73 -1.70 0.92 -13.88
N VAL A 74 -1.74 2.03 -14.63
CA VAL A 74 -1.41 3.35 -14.09
C VAL A 74 -2.49 3.81 -13.12
N PRO A 75 -2.17 4.05 -11.85
CA PRO A 75 -3.14 4.49 -10.86
C PRO A 75 -3.66 5.90 -11.18
N VAL A 76 -4.99 6.07 -10.98
CA VAL A 76 -5.69 7.33 -11.21
C VAL A 76 -6.42 7.77 -9.95
N ILE A 77 -6.18 9.01 -9.53
CA ILE A 77 -6.96 9.69 -8.49
C ILE A 77 -7.81 10.75 -9.16
N LEU A 78 -9.12 10.61 -9.06
CA LEU A 78 -10.05 11.64 -9.55
C LEU A 78 -10.14 12.80 -8.57
N VAL A 79 -9.95 14.03 -9.05
CA VAL A 79 -10.07 15.26 -8.26
C VAL A 79 -11.17 16.11 -8.87
N THR A 80 -12.26 16.41 -8.15
CA THR A 80 -13.40 17.09 -8.77
C THR A 80 -14.31 17.83 -7.78
N ALA A 81 -14.99 18.86 -8.28
CA ALA A 81 -16.03 19.57 -7.56
C ALA A 81 -17.35 18.75 -7.43
N LYS A 82 -17.53 17.72 -8.24
CA LYS A 82 -18.69 16.81 -8.15
C LYS A 82 -18.56 15.88 -6.96
N GLY A 83 -19.10 16.27 -5.82
CA GLY A 83 -19.00 15.54 -4.54
C GLY A 83 -20.16 14.61 -4.24
N THR A 84 -21.08 14.31 -5.20
CA THR A 84 -22.17 13.39 -4.94
C THR A 84 -21.66 11.96 -4.79
N GLU A 85 -22.32 11.17 -3.94
CA GLU A 85 -22.00 9.76 -3.74
C GLU A 85 -22.05 8.97 -5.06
N ILE A 86 -22.98 9.35 -5.94
CA ILE A 86 -23.15 8.73 -7.27
C ILE A 86 -21.93 8.99 -8.17
N ASP A 87 -21.35 10.20 -8.14
CA ASP A 87 -20.19 10.52 -8.97
C ASP A 87 -18.92 9.78 -8.48
N LYS A 88 -18.79 9.60 -7.16
CA LYS A 88 -17.73 8.78 -6.57
C LYS A 88 -17.82 7.32 -7.02
N VAL A 89 -19.01 6.73 -6.92
CA VAL A 89 -19.25 5.34 -7.34
C VAL A 89 -18.92 5.18 -8.83
N ARG A 90 -19.40 6.07 -9.70
CA ARG A 90 -19.13 6.02 -11.14
C ARG A 90 -17.65 6.12 -11.49
N GLY A 91 -16.90 6.97 -10.78
CA GLY A 91 -15.46 7.11 -10.97
C GLY A 91 -14.70 5.84 -10.59
N LEU A 92 -15.03 5.25 -9.44
CA LEU A 92 -14.42 4.01 -8.96
C LEU A 92 -14.80 2.82 -9.85
N ASP A 93 -16.07 2.71 -10.26
CA ASP A 93 -16.54 1.67 -11.20
C ASP A 93 -15.88 1.79 -12.58
N ALA A 94 -15.48 3.00 -12.99
CA ALA A 94 -14.71 3.21 -14.21
C ALA A 94 -13.25 2.74 -14.10
N GLY A 95 -12.79 2.41 -12.88
CA GLY A 95 -11.45 1.92 -12.61
C GLY A 95 -10.50 2.95 -11.99
N ALA A 96 -10.99 4.07 -11.43
CA ALA A 96 -10.17 4.97 -10.64
C ALA A 96 -9.78 4.32 -9.29
N ASP A 97 -8.57 4.62 -8.78
CA ASP A 97 -8.02 4.02 -7.56
C ASP A 97 -8.39 4.79 -6.29
N ASP A 98 -8.68 6.08 -6.41
CA ASP A 98 -9.15 6.93 -5.32
C ASP A 98 -9.87 8.17 -5.87
N TYR A 99 -10.46 8.94 -4.96
CA TYR A 99 -11.27 10.12 -5.26
C TYR A 99 -11.02 11.22 -4.23
N ILE A 100 -10.86 12.47 -4.70
CA ILE A 100 -10.69 13.67 -3.88
C ILE A 100 -11.75 14.69 -4.26
N ALA A 101 -12.54 15.16 -3.29
CA ALA A 101 -13.53 16.22 -3.53
C ALA A 101 -12.92 17.60 -3.33
N LYS A 102 -13.17 18.52 -4.25
CA LYS A 102 -12.85 19.96 -4.12
C LYS A 102 -13.92 20.65 -3.25
N PRO A 103 -13.52 21.55 -2.33
CA PRO A 103 -12.16 21.93 -1.97
C PRO A 103 -11.48 20.88 -1.08
N PHE A 104 -10.21 20.61 -1.33
CA PHE A 104 -9.40 19.63 -0.61
C PHE A 104 -8.24 20.28 0.16
N GLY A 105 -7.79 19.60 1.20
CA GLY A 105 -6.56 19.97 1.91
C GLY A 105 -5.32 19.42 1.19
N ILE A 106 -4.27 20.23 1.06
CA ILE A 106 -3.00 19.82 0.44
C ILE A 106 -2.43 18.55 1.11
N LEU A 107 -2.46 18.50 2.44
CA LEU A 107 -1.97 17.33 3.19
C LEU A 107 -2.80 16.07 2.93
N GLU A 108 -4.11 16.21 2.74
CA GLU A 108 -5.00 15.11 2.36
C GLU A 108 -4.61 14.57 0.99
N MET A 109 -4.47 15.44 -0.01
CA MET A 109 -4.06 15.07 -1.36
C MET A 109 -2.72 14.33 -1.37
N ILE A 110 -1.69 14.89 -0.71
CA ILE A 110 -0.37 14.25 -0.59
C ILE A 110 -0.48 12.86 0.06
N SER A 111 -1.28 12.74 1.12
CA SER A 111 -1.44 11.46 1.83
C SER A 111 -2.09 10.40 0.95
N ARG A 112 -3.10 10.78 0.15
CA ARG A 112 -3.78 9.88 -0.79
C ARG A 112 -2.86 9.47 -1.94
N VAL A 113 -2.13 10.41 -2.55
CA VAL A 113 -1.13 10.13 -3.58
C VAL A 113 -0.09 9.12 -3.08
N LYS A 114 0.48 9.35 -1.89
CA LYS A 114 1.43 8.42 -1.28
C LYS A 114 0.82 7.03 -1.01
N ALA A 115 -0.43 6.99 -0.57
CA ALA A 115 -1.13 5.73 -0.30
C ALA A 115 -1.41 4.93 -1.58
N VAL A 116 -1.81 5.60 -2.66
CA VAL A 116 -2.07 4.98 -3.96
C VAL A 116 -0.76 4.50 -4.60
N LEU A 117 0.30 5.34 -4.62
CA LEU A 117 1.63 4.95 -5.12
C LEU A 117 2.23 3.76 -4.35
N ARG A 118 2.01 3.67 -3.05
CA ARG A 118 2.45 2.52 -2.27
C ARG A 118 1.73 1.26 -2.71
N ARG A 119 0.43 1.31 -2.97
CA ARG A 119 -0.37 0.17 -3.45
C ARG A 119 0.02 -0.26 -4.87
N SER A 120 0.27 0.68 -5.78
CA SER A 120 0.65 0.37 -7.15
C SER A 120 2.09 -0.18 -7.25
N LYS A 121 3.03 0.37 -6.48
CA LYS A 121 4.39 -0.18 -6.39
C LYS A 121 4.44 -1.57 -5.76
N THR A 122 3.41 -1.95 -5.02
CA THR A 122 3.26 -3.30 -4.47
C THR A 122 2.87 -4.33 -5.54
N GLN A 123 2.40 -3.92 -6.72
CA GLN A 123 2.23 -4.83 -7.89
C GLN A 123 3.54 -5.09 -8.64
N GLU A 124 4.56 -4.21 -8.52
CA GLU A 124 5.89 -4.40 -9.13
C GLU A 124 7.03 -4.59 -8.11
N ALA A 125 6.82 -4.26 -6.84
CA ALA A 125 7.76 -4.66 -5.81
C ALA A 125 7.75 -6.19 -5.70
N PRO A 126 8.91 -6.84 -5.55
CA PRO A 126 8.91 -8.23 -5.14
C PRO A 126 8.01 -8.31 -3.92
N VAL A 127 6.96 -9.12 -4.01
CA VAL A 127 6.04 -9.42 -2.92
C VAL A 127 6.91 -9.44 -1.67
N GLU A 128 6.58 -8.65 -0.62
CA GLU A 128 7.38 -8.65 0.60
C GLU A 128 7.29 -10.05 1.21
N GLU A 129 8.04 -10.95 0.58
CA GLU A 129 8.16 -12.33 0.99
C GLU A 129 9.25 -12.36 2.04
N LEU A 130 8.81 -12.30 3.29
CA LEU A 130 9.70 -12.50 4.41
C LEU A 130 10.06 -13.99 4.48
N SER A 131 11.35 -14.31 4.56
CA SER A 131 11.79 -15.69 4.63
C SER A 131 12.93 -15.90 5.63
N ALA A 132 12.93 -17.08 6.26
CA ALA A 132 14.03 -17.57 7.06
C ALA A 132 14.09 -19.09 6.94
N GLY A 133 15.16 -19.61 6.36
CA GLY A 133 15.30 -21.04 6.06
C GLY A 133 14.18 -21.52 5.14
N ASN A 134 13.40 -22.50 5.60
CA ASN A 134 12.29 -23.08 4.87
C ASN A 134 10.92 -22.40 5.15
N ILE A 135 10.89 -21.35 5.96
CA ILE A 135 9.69 -20.56 6.22
C ILE A 135 9.60 -19.44 5.19
N ARG A 136 8.47 -19.30 4.50
CA ARG A 136 8.15 -18.18 3.60
C ARG A 136 6.80 -17.58 3.99
N MET A 137 6.73 -16.26 4.05
CA MET A 137 5.54 -15.50 4.40
C MET A 137 5.25 -14.45 3.33
N ASN A 138 4.09 -14.56 2.71
CA ASN A 138 3.52 -13.52 1.89
C ASN A 138 2.64 -12.62 2.77
N VAL A 139 3.13 -11.42 3.07
CA VAL A 139 2.45 -10.50 4.01
C VAL A 139 1.12 -10.00 3.43
N GLU A 140 1.06 -9.71 2.13
CA GLU A 140 -0.15 -9.18 1.49
C GLU A 140 -1.27 -10.22 1.38
N LYS A 141 -0.91 -11.44 0.96
CA LYS A 141 -1.88 -12.53 0.84
C LYS A 141 -2.21 -13.19 2.18
N HIS A 142 -1.57 -12.74 3.26
CA HIS A 142 -1.69 -13.30 4.61
C HIS A 142 -1.48 -14.81 4.63
N ARG A 143 -0.43 -15.29 3.89
CA ARG A 143 -0.12 -16.71 3.73
C ARG A 143 1.27 -17.03 4.24
N VAL A 144 1.40 -18.19 4.89
CA VAL A 144 2.67 -18.73 5.37
C VAL A 144 2.86 -20.12 4.79
N TYR A 145 4.08 -20.39 4.35
CA TYR A 145 4.49 -21.69 3.82
C TYR A 145 5.72 -22.20 4.59
N VAL A 146 5.75 -23.47 4.85
CA VAL A 146 6.92 -24.21 5.35
C VAL A 146 7.17 -25.36 4.38
N ASP A 147 8.36 -25.44 3.77
CA ASP A 147 8.69 -26.43 2.73
C ASP A 147 7.61 -26.50 1.61
N ASP A 148 7.13 -25.31 1.16
CA ASP A 148 6.05 -25.13 0.16
C ASP A 148 4.64 -25.57 0.60
N GLU A 149 4.45 -26.10 1.81
CA GLU A 149 3.15 -26.42 2.37
C GLU A 149 2.52 -25.21 3.06
N LEU A 150 1.25 -24.93 2.76
CA LEU A 150 0.50 -23.81 3.36
C LEU A 150 0.19 -24.11 4.82
N ILE A 151 0.58 -23.21 5.72
CA ILE A 151 0.34 -23.32 7.17
C ILE A 151 -0.74 -22.32 7.60
N GLU A 152 -1.79 -22.78 8.23
CA GLU A 152 -2.84 -21.94 8.78
C GLU A 152 -2.48 -21.38 10.15
N LEU A 153 -2.26 -20.06 10.19
CA LEU A 153 -2.00 -19.33 11.42
C LEU A 153 -3.20 -18.46 11.81
N THR A 154 -3.39 -18.27 13.12
CA THR A 154 -4.30 -17.21 13.59
C THR A 154 -3.66 -15.84 13.35
N TYR A 155 -4.47 -14.77 13.37
CA TYR A 155 -3.96 -13.41 13.17
C TYR A 155 -2.77 -13.06 14.09
N LYS A 156 -2.83 -13.43 15.38
CA LYS A 156 -1.75 -13.14 16.33
C LYS A 156 -0.49 -13.99 16.11
N GLU A 157 -0.65 -15.23 15.69
CA GLU A 157 0.49 -16.08 15.29
C GLU A 157 1.15 -15.59 14.02
N PHE A 158 0.37 -15.12 13.04
CA PHE A 158 0.86 -14.50 11.83
C PHE A 158 1.67 -13.24 12.14
N GLU A 159 1.12 -12.31 12.93
CA GLU A 159 1.83 -11.09 13.33
C GLU A 159 3.11 -11.38 14.14
N LEU A 160 3.10 -12.36 15.03
CA LEU A 160 4.31 -12.81 15.72
C LEU A 160 5.38 -13.29 14.74
N LEU A 161 5.00 -14.15 13.80
CA LEU A 161 5.93 -14.68 12.79
C LEU A 161 6.44 -13.55 11.89
N ARG A 162 5.59 -12.60 11.49
CA ARG A 162 6.00 -11.43 10.72
C ARG A 162 7.06 -10.62 11.45
N VAL A 163 6.87 -10.35 12.75
CA VAL A 163 7.86 -9.64 13.56
C VAL A 163 9.18 -10.41 13.64
N PHE A 164 9.13 -11.73 13.77
CA PHE A 164 10.34 -12.56 13.80
C PHE A 164 11.06 -12.56 12.46
N LEU A 165 10.37 -12.76 11.35
CA LEU A 165 10.97 -12.79 10.02
C LEU A 165 11.58 -11.43 9.65
N SER A 166 10.89 -10.33 9.97
CA SER A 166 11.43 -8.97 9.75
C SER A 166 12.65 -8.64 10.62
N ASN A 167 12.94 -9.45 11.65
CA ASN A 167 14.06 -9.24 12.56
C ASN A 167 14.87 -10.55 12.75
N ALA A 168 14.96 -11.38 11.70
CA ALA A 168 15.67 -12.65 11.77
C ALA A 168 17.13 -12.47 12.26
N GLY A 169 17.58 -13.38 13.11
CA GLY A 169 18.89 -13.30 13.77
C GLY A 169 18.96 -12.39 14.98
N ASN A 170 17.98 -11.50 15.19
CA ASN A 170 17.97 -10.57 16.34
C ASN A 170 17.12 -11.09 17.49
N VAL A 171 17.54 -10.79 18.72
CA VAL A 171 16.75 -11.10 19.91
C VAL A 171 15.65 -10.06 20.06
N MET A 172 14.39 -10.50 20.06
CA MET A 172 13.22 -9.66 20.27
C MET A 172 12.80 -9.70 21.73
N PRO A 173 12.92 -8.59 22.47
CA PRO A 173 12.49 -8.51 23.87
C PRO A 173 10.98 -8.77 24.03
N ARG A 174 10.57 -9.39 25.15
CA ARG A 174 9.18 -9.77 25.41
C ARG A 174 8.21 -8.61 25.37
N ASN A 175 8.57 -7.49 25.97
CA ASN A 175 7.78 -6.25 25.96
C ASN A 175 7.60 -5.70 24.54
N LEU A 176 8.65 -5.73 23.72
CA LEU A 176 8.58 -5.27 22.34
C LEU A 176 7.67 -6.18 21.48
N LEU A 177 7.72 -7.50 21.66
CA LEU A 177 6.81 -8.45 21.00
C LEU A 177 5.35 -8.20 21.41
N MET A 178 5.11 -8.01 22.71
CA MET A 178 3.77 -7.68 23.23
C MET A 178 3.26 -6.37 22.63
N ASP A 179 4.07 -5.32 22.64
CA ASP A 179 3.72 -4.01 22.11
C ASP A 179 3.38 -4.06 20.61
N ARG A 180 4.23 -4.71 19.79
CA ARG A 180 4.04 -4.79 18.35
C ARG A 180 2.83 -5.64 17.93
N VAL A 181 2.51 -6.70 18.68
CA VAL A 181 1.46 -7.68 18.29
C VAL A 181 0.13 -7.39 18.95
N TRP A 182 0.13 -6.90 20.20
CA TRP A 182 -1.09 -6.62 20.97
C TRP A 182 -1.35 -5.12 21.20
N GLY A 183 -0.34 -4.27 21.05
CA GLY A 183 -0.42 -2.82 21.27
C GLY A 183 -0.04 -2.40 22.69
N THR A 184 0.29 -1.12 22.87
CA THR A 184 0.77 -0.53 24.14
C THR A 184 -0.27 -0.53 25.26
N THR A 185 -1.56 -0.67 24.94
CA THR A 185 -2.68 -0.68 25.91
C THR A 185 -3.02 -2.07 26.44
N PHE A 186 -2.30 -3.11 26.01
CA PHE A 186 -2.60 -4.46 26.42
C PHE A 186 -1.98 -4.76 27.81
N GLU A 187 -2.81 -4.83 28.85
CA GLU A 187 -2.43 -5.19 30.21
C GLU A 187 -2.29 -6.72 30.45
N GLY A 188 -2.20 -7.50 29.36
CA GLY A 188 -2.10 -8.96 29.44
C GLY A 188 -0.79 -9.45 30.02
N GLU A 189 -0.86 -10.55 30.78
CA GLU A 189 0.31 -11.20 31.36
C GLU A 189 1.26 -11.76 30.29
N SER A 190 2.54 -11.77 30.60
CA SER A 190 3.64 -12.41 29.85
C SER A 190 3.34 -13.86 29.40
N ARG A 191 2.45 -14.56 30.10
CA ARG A 191 1.98 -15.93 29.76
C ARG A 191 1.24 -16.01 28.44
N THR A 192 0.55 -14.94 28.01
CA THR A 192 -0.15 -14.89 26.71
C THR A 192 0.84 -15.03 25.56
N LEU A 193 1.98 -14.34 25.61
CA LEU A 193 3.04 -14.46 24.61
C LEU A 193 3.58 -15.89 24.54
N ASP A 194 3.88 -16.52 25.70
CA ASP A 194 4.44 -17.87 25.74
C ASP A 194 3.49 -18.91 25.13
N MET A 195 2.19 -18.75 25.36
CA MET A 195 1.17 -19.62 24.75
C MET A 195 1.16 -19.49 23.22
N HIS A 196 1.19 -18.26 22.69
CA HIS A 196 1.22 -18.05 21.23
C HIS A 196 2.53 -18.53 20.61
N ILE A 197 3.67 -18.34 21.27
CA ILE A 197 4.95 -18.91 20.81
C ILE A 197 4.89 -20.44 20.77
N LYS A 198 4.32 -21.06 21.80
CA LYS A 198 4.16 -22.52 21.84
C LYS A 198 3.29 -23.05 20.71
N THR A 199 2.13 -22.41 20.46
CA THR A 199 1.22 -22.82 19.38
C THR A 199 1.81 -22.53 18.00
N LEU A 200 2.50 -21.40 17.82
CA LEU A 200 3.21 -21.05 16.59
C LEU A 200 4.29 -22.10 16.26
N ARG A 201 5.16 -22.43 17.22
CA ARG A 201 6.18 -23.50 17.04
C ARG A 201 5.54 -24.82 16.61
N LYS A 202 4.44 -25.23 17.28
CA LYS A 202 3.73 -26.47 16.94
C LYS A 202 3.20 -26.46 15.51
N LYS A 203 2.65 -25.33 15.04
CA LYS A 203 2.09 -25.20 13.68
C LYS A 203 3.16 -25.18 12.61
N LEU A 204 4.32 -24.60 12.89
CA LEU A 204 5.48 -24.56 11.98
C LEU A 204 6.23 -25.91 11.93
N GLY A 205 5.88 -26.88 12.76
CA GLY A 205 6.55 -28.19 12.81
C GLY A 205 8.05 -28.06 13.11
N GLU A 206 8.92 -28.72 12.35
CA GLU A 206 10.38 -28.68 12.54
C GLU A 206 10.93 -27.24 12.37
N ALA A 207 10.34 -26.44 11.47
CA ALA A 207 10.72 -25.04 11.29
C ALA A 207 10.46 -24.19 12.56
N GLY A 208 9.54 -24.61 13.42
CA GLY A 208 9.26 -23.96 14.68
C GLY A 208 10.41 -24.05 15.71
N GLU A 209 11.33 -25.00 15.57
CA GLU A 209 12.52 -25.12 16.41
C GLU A 209 13.48 -23.96 16.21
N ARG A 210 13.42 -23.29 15.06
CA ARG A 210 14.20 -22.07 14.74
C ARG A 210 13.83 -20.87 15.61
N ILE A 211 12.66 -20.88 16.24
CA ILE A 211 12.28 -19.84 17.21
C ILE A 211 12.88 -20.20 18.56
N HIS A 212 14.01 -19.62 18.91
CA HIS A 212 14.73 -19.90 20.16
C HIS A 212 14.25 -19.01 21.31
N THR A 213 14.27 -19.59 22.52
CA THR A 213 14.03 -18.81 23.75
C THR A 213 15.36 -18.29 24.30
N VAL A 214 15.47 -16.97 24.42
CA VAL A 214 16.60 -16.32 25.10
C VAL A 214 16.15 -16.01 26.53
N ARG A 215 16.67 -16.79 27.48
CA ARG A 215 16.24 -16.72 28.89
C ARG A 215 16.34 -15.30 29.45
N ASN A 216 15.29 -14.86 30.13
CA ASN A 216 15.13 -13.55 30.77
C ASN A 216 15.15 -12.34 29.80
N VAL A 217 15.21 -12.55 28.47
CA VAL A 217 15.22 -11.50 27.45
C VAL A 217 13.99 -11.59 26.53
N GLY A 218 13.83 -12.70 25.82
CA GLY A 218 12.77 -12.83 24.83
C GLY A 218 12.95 -14.02 23.90
N TYR A 219 12.75 -13.80 22.60
CA TYR A 219 12.79 -14.83 21.58
C TYR A 219 13.58 -14.36 20.36
N ARG A 220 14.13 -15.31 19.59
CA ARG A 220 14.88 -15.07 18.36
C ARG A 220 14.55 -16.13 17.33
N LEU A 221 14.39 -15.75 16.08
CA LEU A 221 14.30 -16.64 14.93
C LEU A 221 15.66 -16.70 14.24
N GLU A 222 16.16 -17.92 14.00
CA GLU A 222 17.42 -18.19 13.28
C GLU A 222 17.20 -18.84 11.92
#